data_f198395e12ab1c41a9f2106aca88e827
#
_entry.id   f198395e12ab1c41a9f2106aca88e827
#
_cell.length_a   1.000
_cell.length_b   1.000
_cell.length_c   1.000
_cell.angle_alpha   90.00
_cell.angle_beta   90.00
_cell.angle_gamma   90.00
#
_symmetry.space_group_name_H-M   'P 1'
#
loop_
_entity.id
_entity.type
_entity.pdbx_description
1 polymer ?
#
loop_
_entity_poly.entity_id
_entity_poly.type
_entity_poly.pdbx_seq_one_letter_code
_entity_poly.pdbx_strand_id
1 'polypeptide(L)'
;MPTLMITHDVDDVEHWLASPKREELLGPLGITVRPCVDSDRSNHVGLVVEAPDVDALQRVLALPEAAAAMKHDGVQPETIHVMVQS
;
A
#
# COMPACT_ATOMS: atom_id res chain seq x y z
N MET A 1 9.55 15.53 1.01
CA MET A 1 8.76 14.47 0.33
C MET A 1 7.49 14.23 1.13
N PRO A 2 6.33 14.21 0.47
CA PRO A 2 5.08 13.94 1.21
C PRO A 2 5.09 12.56 1.85
N THR A 3 4.50 12.50 3.03
CA THR A 3 4.25 11.25 3.73
C THR A 3 2.75 10.97 3.69
N LEU A 4 2.39 9.77 3.29
CA LEU A 4 1.00 9.36 3.20
C LEU A 4 0.79 8.13 4.07
N MET A 5 -0.45 7.93 4.47
CA MET A 5 -0.86 6.70 5.14
C MET A 5 -1.99 6.08 4.33
N ILE A 6 -1.83 4.82 3.98
CA ILE A 6 -2.86 4.06 3.28
C ILE A 6 -3.32 2.96 4.22
N THR A 7 -4.62 2.86 4.46
CA THR A 7 -5.20 1.77 5.26
C THR A 7 -6.17 0.97 4.39
N HIS A 8 -6.23 -0.31 4.64
CA HIS A 8 -7.15 -1.21 3.93
C HIS A 8 -7.27 -2.53 4.68
N ASP A 9 -8.21 -3.35 4.25
CA ASP A 9 -8.36 -4.72 4.74
C ASP A 9 -7.73 -5.70 3.75
N VAL A 10 -7.23 -6.81 4.27
CA VAL A 10 -6.65 -7.87 3.45
C VAL A 10 -7.25 -9.21 3.84
N ASP A 11 -7.14 -10.19 2.93
CA ASP A 11 -7.67 -11.54 3.17
C ASP A 11 -6.77 -12.33 4.14
N ASP A 12 -5.45 -12.13 4.03
CA ASP A 12 -4.46 -12.85 4.84
C ASP A 12 -3.28 -11.90 5.13
N VAL A 13 -3.15 -11.50 6.38
CA VAL A 13 -2.12 -10.54 6.80
C VAL A 13 -0.71 -11.07 6.57
N GLU A 14 -0.46 -12.34 6.89
CA GLU A 14 0.89 -12.90 6.74
C GLU A 14 1.30 -12.97 5.27
N HIS A 15 0.38 -13.36 4.40
CA HIS A 15 0.61 -13.37 2.96
C HIS A 15 0.92 -11.95 2.46
N TRP A 16 0.14 -10.97 2.92
CA TRP A 16 0.32 -9.57 2.54
C TRP A 16 1.69 -9.05 2.99
N LEU A 17 2.08 -9.36 4.24
CA LEU A 17 3.39 -8.92 4.77
C LEU A 17 4.55 -9.54 4.01
N ALA A 18 4.43 -10.80 3.61
CA ALA A 18 5.51 -11.53 2.94
C ALA A 18 5.66 -11.17 1.47
N SER A 19 4.66 -10.50 0.88
CA SER A 19 4.67 -10.23 -0.55
C SER A 19 5.75 -9.21 -0.93
N PRO A 20 6.56 -9.48 -1.98
CA PRO A 20 7.54 -8.52 -2.49
C PRO A 20 6.94 -7.54 -3.50
N LYS A 21 5.66 -7.67 -3.85
CA LYS A 21 5.06 -6.92 -4.95
C LYS A 21 5.11 -5.42 -4.76
N ARG A 22 4.91 -4.94 -3.52
CA ARG A 22 4.95 -3.50 -3.24
C ARG A 22 6.32 -2.91 -3.58
N GLU A 23 7.39 -3.56 -3.12
CA GLU A 23 8.74 -3.05 -3.37
C GLU A 23 9.13 -3.18 -4.83
N GLU A 24 8.72 -4.27 -5.48
CA GLU A 24 8.98 -4.47 -6.90
C GLU A 24 8.33 -3.37 -7.75
N LEU A 25 7.13 -2.96 -7.39
CA LEU A 25 6.38 -1.94 -8.13
C LEU A 25 6.84 -0.52 -7.78
N LEU A 26 7.03 -0.24 -6.50
CA LEU A 26 7.21 1.12 -6.00
C LEU A 26 8.67 1.53 -5.82
N GLY A 27 9.54 0.57 -5.51
CA GLY A 27 10.96 0.85 -5.29
C GLY A 27 11.64 1.59 -6.44
N PRO A 28 11.50 1.10 -7.70
CA PRO A 28 12.11 1.79 -8.85
C PRO A 28 11.62 3.22 -9.09
N LEU A 29 10.47 3.58 -8.51
CA LEU A 29 9.88 4.90 -8.67
C LEU A 29 10.29 5.85 -7.53
N GLY A 30 11.16 5.40 -6.62
CA GLY A 30 11.60 6.20 -5.49
C GLY A 30 10.55 6.33 -4.39
N ILE A 31 9.58 5.42 -4.35
CA ILE A 31 8.54 5.40 -3.33
C ILE A 31 8.91 4.36 -2.27
N THR A 32 8.99 4.82 -1.02
CA THR A 32 9.30 3.97 0.13
C THR A 32 8.02 3.62 0.86
N VAL A 33 7.88 2.35 1.22
CA VAL A 33 6.67 1.84 1.85
C VAL A 33 7.04 1.05 3.11
N ARG A 34 6.39 1.37 4.23
CA ARG A 34 6.57 0.65 5.49
C ARG A 34 5.23 0.05 5.91
N PRO A 35 5.11 -1.28 5.96
CA PRO A 35 3.85 -1.92 6.36
C PRO A 35 3.61 -1.83 7.85
N CYS A 36 2.35 -1.67 8.22
CA CYS A 36 1.90 -1.68 9.62
C CYS A 36 0.72 -2.63 9.76
N VAL A 37 0.68 -3.34 10.89
CA VAL A 37 -0.42 -4.23 11.19
C VAL A 37 -1.21 -3.69 12.37
N ASP A 38 -2.48 -4.11 12.48
CA ASP A 38 -3.31 -3.73 13.61
C ASP A 38 -2.76 -4.36 14.89
N SER A 39 -2.69 -3.57 15.96
CA SER A 39 -2.25 -4.06 17.27
C SER A 39 -3.15 -5.19 17.79
N ASP A 40 -4.41 -5.22 17.40
CA ASP A 40 -5.35 -6.28 17.77
C ASP A 40 -5.31 -7.47 16.82
N ARG A 41 -4.40 -7.44 15.84
CA ARG A 41 -4.19 -8.52 14.90
C ARG A 41 -5.41 -8.83 14.00
N SER A 42 -6.21 -7.81 13.72
CA SER A 42 -7.28 -7.93 12.75
C SER A 42 -6.71 -7.97 11.33
N ASN A 43 -7.58 -8.13 10.34
CA ASN A 43 -7.18 -8.06 8.94
C ASN A 43 -7.06 -6.63 8.40
N HIS A 44 -7.19 -5.63 9.26
CA HIS A 44 -6.99 -4.23 8.90
C HIS A 44 -5.51 -3.89 9.00
N VAL A 45 -4.95 -3.35 7.94
CA VAL A 45 -3.51 -3.05 7.85
C VAL A 45 -3.28 -1.68 7.26
N GLY A 46 -2.06 -1.20 7.33
CA GLY A 46 -1.71 0.09 6.80
C GLY A 46 -0.32 0.13 6.21
N LEU A 47 -0.07 1.17 5.43
CA LEU A 47 1.24 1.47 4.85
C LEU A 47 1.58 2.92 5.15
N VAL A 48 2.78 3.16 5.66
CA VAL A 48 3.35 4.50 5.70
C VAL A 48 4.17 4.65 4.42
N VAL A 49 3.80 5.63 3.60
CA VAL A 49 4.34 5.79 2.25
C VAL A 49 5.05 7.13 2.15
N GLU A 50 6.29 7.11 1.68
CA GLU A 50 7.02 8.33 1.32
C GLU A 50 7.19 8.34 -0.19
N ALA A 51 6.64 9.36 -0.84
CA ALA A 51 6.63 9.49 -2.29
C ALA A 51 7.15 10.86 -2.70
N PRO A 52 7.67 11.01 -3.94
CA PRO A 52 8.10 12.31 -4.43
C PRO A 52 6.98 13.35 -4.40
N ASP A 53 5.77 12.95 -4.75
CA ASP A 53 4.57 13.77 -4.63
C ASP A 53 3.32 12.88 -4.60
N VAL A 54 2.19 13.45 -4.21
CA VAL A 54 0.91 12.71 -4.11
C VAL A 54 0.44 12.22 -5.46
N ASP A 55 0.61 13.04 -6.50
CA ASP A 55 0.18 12.68 -7.85
C ASP A 55 0.94 11.47 -8.40
N ALA A 56 2.24 11.35 -8.06
CA ALA A 56 3.04 10.19 -8.46
C ALA A 56 2.44 8.89 -7.91
N LEU A 57 2.05 8.91 -6.63
CA LEU A 57 1.43 7.75 -6.00
C LEU A 57 0.08 7.43 -6.65
N GLN A 58 -0.75 8.45 -6.90
CA GLN A 58 -2.06 8.23 -7.51
C GLN A 58 -1.94 7.66 -8.92
N ARG A 59 -0.96 8.12 -9.70
CA ARG A 59 -0.71 7.55 -11.04
C ARG A 59 -0.34 6.07 -10.96
N VAL A 60 0.50 5.71 -9.99
CA VAL A 60 0.90 4.31 -9.81
C VAL A 60 -0.28 3.45 -9.42
N LEU A 61 -1.11 3.92 -8.49
CA LEU A 61 -2.27 3.16 -8.04
C LEU A 61 -3.30 2.94 -9.16
N ALA A 62 -3.27 3.77 -10.20
CA ALA A 62 -4.15 3.62 -11.36
C ALA A 62 -3.61 2.64 -12.41
N LEU A 63 -2.36 2.17 -12.27
CA LEU A 63 -1.78 1.26 -13.26
C LEU A 63 -2.36 -0.15 -13.13
N PRO A 64 -2.48 -0.88 -14.25
CA PRO A 64 -2.90 -2.30 -14.20
C PRO A 64 -1.98 -3.16 -13.34
N GLU A 65 -0.69 -2.87 -13.32
CA GLU A 65 0.30 -3.59 -12.50
C GLU A 65 0.00 -3.44 -11.02
N ALA A 66 -0.45 -2.25 -10.60
CA ALA A 66 -0.84 -2.01 -9.21
C ALA A 66 -2.08 -2.83 -8.84
N ALA A 67 -3.06 -2.86 -9.72
CA ALA A 67 -4.27 -3.65 -9.50
C ALA A 67 -3.94 -5.15 -9.40
N ALA A 68 -3.04 -5.65 -10.25
CA ALA A 68 -2.61 -7.03 -10.21
C ALA A 68 -1.85 -7.35 -8.91
N ALA A 69 -0.99 -6.44 -8.46
CA ALA A 69 -0.24 -6.62 -7.22
C ALA A 69 -1.18 -6.65 -6.01
N MET A 70 -2.17 -5.75 -5.96
CA MET A 70 -3.16 -5.72 -4.89
C MET A 70 -3.99 -7.00 -4.85
N LYS A 71 -4.39 -7.51 -6.01
CA LYS A 71 -5.12 -8.77 -6.10
C LYS A 71 -4.28 -9.94 -5.60
N HIS A 72 -3.02 -9.99 -5.99
CA HIS A 72 -2.08 -11.02 -5.53
C HIS A 72 -1.97 -11.00 -4.01
N ASP A 73 -1.90 -9.80 -3.42
CA ASP A 73 -1.69 -9.62 -1.99
C ASP A 73 -2.98 -9.76 -1.17
N GLY A 74 -4.12 -9.94 -1.81
CA GLY A 74 -5.40 -10.09 -1.12
C GLY A 74 -5.96 -8.79 -0.57
N VAL A 75 -5.59 -7.66 -1.13
CA VAL A 75 -6.12 -6.34 -0.74
C VAL A 75 -7.56 -6.21 -1.19
N GLN A 76 -8.44 -5.75 -0.29
CA GLN A 76 -9.84 -5.47 -0.59
C GLN A 76 -9.97 -4.02 -1.05
N PRO A 77 -10.14 -3.77 -2.37
CA PRO A 77 -10.01 -2.41 -2.93
C PRO A 77 -11.02 -1.41 -2.35
N GLU A 78 -12.21 -1.88 -2.02
CA GLU A 78 -13.28 -1.03 -1.48
C GLU A 78 -12.97 -0.51 -0.08
N THR A 79 -11.96 -1.04 0.58
CA THR A 79 -11.56 -0.65 1.93
C THR A 79 -10.39 0.34 1.95
N ILE A 80 -9.84 0.68 0.78
CA ILE A 80 -8.66 1.53 0.70
C ILE A 80 -8.99 2.96 1.09
N HIS A 81 -8.25 3.49 2.06
CA HIS A 81 -8.26 4.91 2.44
C HIS A 81 -6.86 5.47 2.33
N VAL A 82 -6.75 6.64 1.70
CA VAL A 82 -5.47 7.35 1.56
C VAL A 82 -5.55 8.65 2.35
N MET A 83 -4.60 8.83 3.25
CA MET A 83 -4.46 10.05 4.04
C MET A 83 -3.10 10.67 3.77
N VAL A 84 -3.06 11.99 3.70
CA VAL A 84 -1.82 12.74 3.50
C VAL A 84 -1.45 13.43 4.79
N GLN A 85 -0.20 13.31 5.19
CA GLN A 85 0.28 13.98 6.38
C GLN A 85 0.16 15.51 6.20
N SER A 86 -0.50 16.14 7.15
CA SER A 86 -0.68 17.60 7.13
C SER A 86 0.53 18.33 7.68
#